data_8acf3d8831268d9039c7091756911c6d
#
_entry.id   8acf3d8831268d9039c7091756911c6d
#
_cell.length_a   1.000
_cell.length_b   1.000
_cell.length_c   1.000
_cell.angle_alpha   90.00
_cell.angle_beta   90.00
_cell.angle_gamma   90.00
#
_symmetry.space_group_name_H-M   'P 1'
#
loop_
_entity.id
_entity.type
_entity.pdbx_description
1 polymer ?
#
loop_
_entity_poly.entity_id
_entity_poly.type
_entity_poly.pdbx_seq_one_letter_code
_entity_poly.pdbx_strand_id
1 'polypeptide(L)'
;MNIKNFILSTAALISCACIFGQSYIEQFDFSTETAEPVPSVYVPYSDIEIERESIMAAQAQGHVSEKAAVMTSSSFVNWTKNTFASDVAFNVEKAGIPLPSGKSTSVKEIEMKLPILVKNPLLSLYVDDAKTLGDLVLDGTVTLESLTRIVDNSKKTPAVFTKDGLLLTKHTIDLNDISSSLVKHHTPYKKMQPIDQVASREYTGIVLDARGSLPVHGEFIESEVYPCLFPKVWTEDMELLYERNMVQPETAKKTGIVKYSSSDFIEDYDGRAGKDPLWITVKKVYGINRCDPVISKEDYLKIASVEKNVELLKKGKVVILLDKEQLEHKVSVPQKDKNYYIAYHQIKKYFFERKIPDVDLNEVLTGIQITMQNLRFIADSYELLPQEKPRIAQIAESLKKATASGEYTILIEGHTAD
;
A
#
# COMPACT_ATOMS: atom_id res chain seq x y z
N MET A 1 -7.13 -10.79 48.53
CA MET A 1 -7.78 -10.56 47.25
C MET A 1 -6.69 -10.06 46.30
N ASN A 2 -6.19 -10.89 45.41
CA ASN A 2 -5.02 -10.64 44.60
C ASN A 2 -5.40 -9.75 43.39
N ILE A 3 -4.84 -8.59 43.33
CA ILE A 3 -4.90 -7.71 42.15
C ILE A 3 -3.84 -8.21 41.18
N LYS A 4 -4.26 -8.83 40.08
CA LYS A 4 -3.40 -9.23 38.98
C LYS A 4 -2.92 -7.96 38.25
N ASN A 5 -1.61 -7.77 38.21
CA ASN A 5 -0.96 -6.77 37.38
C ASN A 5 -1.27 -7.03 35.90
N PHE A 6 -2.08 -6.18 35.32
CA PHE A 6 -2.27 -6.12 33.87
C PHE A 6 -1.13 -5.29 33.29
N ILE A 7 -0.19 -5.93 32.64
CA ILE A 7 0.84 -5.24 31.84
C ILE A 7 0.23 -5.07 30.45
N LEU A 8 -0.17 -3.84 30.12
CA LEU A 8 -0.51 -3.46 28.75
C LEU A 8 0.80 -3.26 27.99
N SER A 9 1.09 -4.13 27.04
CA SER A 9 2.19 -3.94 26.09
C SER A 9 1.65 -3.18 24.89
N THR A 10 2.06 -1.93 24.73
CA THR A 10 1.73 -1.12 23.55
C THR A 10 2.97 -1.02 22.66
N ALA A 11 2.82 -1.39 21.39
CA ALA A 11 3.80 -1.10 20.34
C ALA A 11 3.33 0.14 19.58
N ALA A 12 4.14 1.18 19.52
CA ALA A 12 3.88 2.36 18.71
C ALA A 12 4.73 2.30 17.44
N LEU A 13 4.09 2.36 16.29
CA LEU A 13 4.72 2.43 14.97
C LEU A 13 4.77 3.88 14.50
N ILE A 14 5.96 4.39 14.21
CA ILE A 14 6.14 5.68 13.56
C ILE A 14 6.61 5.39 12.13
N SER A 15 5.76 5.67 11.15
CA SER A 15 6.11 5.57 9.73
C SER A 15 6.39 6.95 9.17
N CYS A 16 7.57 7.15 8.59
CA CYS A 16 7.95 8.39 7.92
C CYS A 16 8.02 8.13 6.42
N ALA A 17 7.11 8.69 5.66
CA ALA A 17 7.13 8.62 4.21
C ALA A 17 7.94 9.79 3.64
N CYS A 18 9.00 9.48 2.88
CA CYS A 18 9.80 10.48 2.18
C CYS A 18 9.55 10.38 0.68
N ILE A 19 9.28 11.53 0.07
CA ILE A 19 9.10 11.63 -1.38
C ILE A 19 10.38 12.21 -1.97
N PHE A 20 11.05 11.51 -2.91
CA PHE A 20 11.80 12.02 -4.07
C PHE A 20 12.98 11.14 -4.55
N GLY A 21 13.11 11.03 -5.87
CA GLY A 21 14.33 10.84 -6.66
C GLY A 21 14.68 9.45 -7.20
N GLN A 22 14.82 9.36 -8.51
CA GLN A 22 15.25 8.16 -9.26
C GLN A 22 16.70 7.79 -8.96
N SER A 23 17.01 6.52 -8.75
CA SER A 23 18.30 5.95 -9.09
C SER A 23 18.38 4.43 -9.00
N TYR A 24 19.22 3.88 -9.81
CA TYR A 24 19.77 2.55 -10.00
C TYR A 24 19.72 1.61 -8.77
N ILE A 25 19.18 0.42 -8.99
CA ILE A 25 19.39 -0.73 -8.10
C ILE A 25 20.25 -1.74 -8.86
N GLU A 26 21.49 -1.90 -8.42
CA GLU A 26 22.26 -3.12 -8.70
C GLU A 26 21.62 -4.30 -7.98
N GLN A 27 21.55 -5.43 -8.68
CA GLN A 27 21.05 -6.69 -8.16
C GLN A 27 21.87 -7.14 -6.97
N PHE A 28 21.26 -7.28 -5.79
CA PHE A 28 21.79 -8.10 -4.72
C PHE A 28 21.12 -9.48 -4.76
N ASP A 29 21.94 -10.47 -5.02
CA ASP A 29 21.61 -11.89 -4.97
C ASP A 29 21.58 -12.32 -3.49
N PHE A 30 20.39 -12.68 -2.98
CA PHE A 30 20.25 -13.28 -1.65
C PHE A 30 20.26 -14.80 -1.78
N SER A 31 21.42 -15.40 -1.90
CA SER A 31 21.59 -16.82 -1.58
C SER A 31 21.76 -16.97 -0.07
N THR A 32 20.88 -17.77 0.52
CA THR A 32 20.92 -18.14 1.94
C THR A 32 22.13 -19.03 2.22
N GLU A 33 23.25 -18.45 2.60
CA GLU A 33 24.27 -19.15 3.37
C GLU A 33 24.23 -18.61 4.80
N THR A 34 24.18 -19.53 5.75
CA THR A 34 24.35 -19.28 7.18
C THR A 34 25.74 -18.72 7.43
N ALA A 35 25.87 -17.40 7.40
CA ALA A 35 27.10 -16.72 7.69
C ALA A 35 27.26 -16.57 9.20
N GLU A 36 28.40 -17.03 9.72
CA GLU A 36 28.91 -16.67 11.04
C GLU A 36 28.95 -15.13 11.20
N PRO A 37 28.81 -14.58 12.40
CA PRO A 37 28.81 -13.15 12.60
C PRO A 37 30.15 -12.55 12.15
N VAL A 38 30.10 -11.83 11.03
CA VAL A 38 31.23 -11.04 10.56
C VAL A 38 31.53 -9.95 11.59
N PRO A 39 32.74 -9.81 12.10
CA PRO A 39 33.09 -8.75 13.02
C PRO A 39 32.83 -7.41 12.31
N SER A 40 32.06 -6.54 12.95
CA SER A 40 31.77 -5.19 12.45
C SER A 40 33.11 -4.45 12.22
N VAL A 41 33.45 -4.26 10.96
CA VAL A 41 34.58 -3.40 10.60
C VAL A 41 34.17 -1.98 10.95
N TYR A 42 34.79 -1.44 11.99
CA TYR A 42 34.68 -0.03 12.36
C TYR A 42 35.32 0.80 11.24
N VAL A 43 34.54 1.48 10.43
CA VAL A 43 35.01 2.47 9.48
C VAL A 43 35.14 3.80 10.24
N PRO A 44 36.35 4.38 10.34
CA PRO A 44 36.53 5.65 11.04
C PRO A 44 35.69 6.76 10.39
N TYR A 45 35.17 7.68 11.20
CA TYR A 45 34.33 8.79 10.76
C TYR A 45 35.01 9.68 9.69
N SER A 46 36.35 9.78 9.73
CA SER A 46 37.18 10.48 8.74
C SER A 46 37.03 9.95 7.32
N ASP A 47 36.85 8.63 7.16
CA ASP A 47 36.78 8.02 5.82
C ASP A 47 35.42 8.29 5.17
N ILE A 48 34.36 8.38 5.97
CA ILE A 48 33.02 8.75 5.50
C ILE A 48 32.97 10.24 5.09
N GLU A 49 33.71 11.11 5.78
CA GLU A 49 33.83 12.53 5.42
C GLU A 49 34.62 12.74 4.12
N ILE A 50 35.70 11.99 3.93
CA ILE A 50 36.53 12.02 2.71
C ILE A 50 35.69 11.50 1.51
N GLU A 51 34.93 10.42 1.69
CA GLU A 51 34.04 9.90 0.65
C GLU A 51 32.91 10.90 0.33
N ARG A 52 32.38 11.57 1.35
CA ARG A 52 31.36 12.64 1.19
C ARG A 52 31.91 13.87 0.46
N GLU A 53 33.10 14.32 0.79
CA GLU A 53 33.77 15.44 0.11
C GLU A 53 34.16 15.06 -1.32
N SER A 54 34.60 13.84 -1.59
CA SER A 54 34.89 13.35 -2.94
C SER A 54 33.64 13.25 -3.80
N ILE A 55 32.49 12.83 -3.23
CA ILE A 55 31.20 12.79 -3.91
C ILE A 55 30.68 14.22 -4.17
N MET A 56 30.82 15.14 -3.22
CA MET A 56 30.45 16.53 -3.39
C MET A 56 31.36 17.26 -4.40
N ALA A 57 32.65 16.99 -4.40
CA ALA A 57 33.61 17.52 -5.37
C ALA A 57 33.36 17.00 -6.79
N ALA A 58 33.02 15.70 -6.92
CA ALA A 58 32.62 15.12 -8.20
C ALA A 58 31.30 15.71 -8.73
N GLN A 59 30.39 16.11 -7.84
CA GLN A 59 29.15 16.79 -8.21
C GLN A 59 29.35 18.26 -8.57
N ALA A 60 30.32 18.94 -7.96
CA ALA A 60 30.65 20.33 -8.28
C ALA A 60 31.44 20.47 -9.60
N GLN A 61 32.18 19.44 -10.02
CA GLN A 61 32.92 19.40 -11.29
C GLN A 61 32.18 18.76 -12.45
N GLY A 62 31.09 18.05 -12.18
CA GLY A 62 30.36 17.34 -13.21
C GLY A 62 29.09 18.05 -13.59
N HIS A 63 28.99 18.53 -14.78
CA HIS A 63 27.81 18.35 -15.59
C HIS A 63 27.28 16.92 -15.42
N VAL A 64 26.54 16.65 -14.35
CA VAL A 64 25.45 15.70 -14.43
C VAL A 64 24.40 16.43 -15.27
N SER A 65 24.64 16.48 -16.59
CA SER A 65 23.59 16.57 -17.56
C SER A 65 22.48 15.68 -16.99
N GLU A 66 21.35 16.27 -16.61
CA GLU A 66 20.08 15.54 -16.60
C GLU A 66 19.97 14.95 -18.01
N LYS A 67 20.51 13.76 -18.21
CA LYS A 67 20.14 12.94 -19.34
C LYS A 67 18.66 12.71 -19.14
N ALA A 68 17.85 13.61 -19.73
CA ALA A 68 16.40 13.43 -19.74
C ALA A 68 16.17 11.96 -20.06
N ALA A 69 15.49 11.26 -19.14
CA ALA A 69 15.43 9.80 -19.17
C ALA A 69 15.03 9.36 -20.57
N VAL A 70 15.77 8.43 -21.16
CA VAL A 70 15.52 7.91 -22.52
C VAL A 70 14.14 7.26 -22.57
N MET A 71 13.70 6.71 -21.43
CA MET A 71 12.40 6.06 -21.28
C MET A 71 11.76 6.52 -19.98
N THR A 72 10.47 6.89 -20.04
CA THR A 72 9.67 7.28 -18.86
C THR A 72 8.37 6.51 -18.85
N SER A 73 7.81 6.31 -17.65
CA SER A 73 6.50 5.71 -17.48
C SER A 73 5.64 6.51 -16.50
N SER A 74 4.35 6.52 -16.74
CA SER A 74 3.34 7.02 -15.81
C SER A 74 2.31 5.95 -15.58
N SER A 75 2.07 5.58 -14.33
CA SER A 75 1.12 4.54 -13.98
C SER A 75 -0.15 5.12 -13.38
N PHE A 76 -1.29 4.52 -13.73
CA PHE A 76 -2.62 4.92 -13.31
C PHE A 76 -3.40 3.69 -12.86
N VAL A 77 -4.19 3.85 -11.82
CA VAL A 77 -5.14 2.83 -11.39
C VAL A 77 -6.56 3.32 -11.65
N ASN A 78 -7.41 2.41 -12.12
CA ASN A 78 -8.85 2.64 -12.24
C ASN A 78 -9.58 1.45 -11.61
N TRP A 79 -10.04 1.67 -10.38
CA TRP A 79 -10.73 0.65 -9.59
C TRP A 79 -12.15 0.37 -10.09
N THR A 80 -12.82 1.33 -10.74
CA THR A 80 -14.13 1.11 -11.35
C THR A 80 -14.04 0.12 -12.51
N LYS A 81 -12.98 0.23 -13.33
CA LYS A 81 -12.68 -0.69 -14.44
C LYS A 81 -11.82 -1.86 -14.03
N ASN A 82 -11.35 -1.87 -12.78
CA ASN A 82 -10.46 -2.88 -12.22
C ASN A 82 -9.17 -3.06 -13.03
N THR A 83 -8.53 -1.93 -13.40
CA THR A 83 -7.35 -1.92 -14.26
C THR A 83 -6.21 -1.08 -13.67
N PHE A 84 -4.99 -1.58 -13.86
CA PHE A 84 -3.77 -0.82 -13.69
C PHE A 84 -3.15 -0.59 -15.07
N ALA A 85 -2.92 0.65 -15.43
CA ALA A 85 -2.40 1.03 -16.74
C ALA A 85 -1.11 1.82 -16.61
N SER A 86 -0.18 1.60 -17.52
CA SER A 86 1.08 2.36 -17.60
C SER A 86 1.27 2.90 -19.01
N ASP A 87 1.39 4.21 -19.12
CA ASP A 87 1.76 4.90 -20.33
C ASP A 87 3.29 5.04 -20.37
N VAL A 88 3.91 4.44 -21.38
CA VAL A 88 5.37 4.44 -21.55
C VAL A 88 5.73 5.33 -22.73
N ALA A 89 6.64 6.27 -22.52
CA ALA A 89 7.22 7.13 -23.54
C ALA A 89 8.71 6.80 -23.70
N PHE A 90 9.11 6.50 -24.92
CA PHE A 90 10.50 6.17 -25.26
C PHE A 90 11.04 7.12 -26.32
N ASN A 91 12.13 7.83 -26.01
CA ASN A 91 12.82 8.70 -26.95
C ASN A 91 13.81 7.87 -27.76
N VAL A 92 13.38 7.51 -28.97
CA VAL A 92 14.13 6.61 -29.88
C VAL A 92 15.41 7.27 -30.39
N GLU A 93 15.38 8.58 -30.63
CA GLU A 93 16.52 9.35 -31.11
C GLU A 93 17.62 9.43 -30.04
N LYS A 94 17.24 9.74 -28.78
CA LYS A 94 18.20 9.75 -27.65
C LYS A 94 18.77 8.35 -27.36
N ALA A 95 18.04 7.31 -27.70
CA ALA A 95 18.51 5.93 -27.59
C ALA A 95 19.50 5.54 -28.71
N GLY A 96 19.70 6.40 -29.72
CA GLY A 96 20.57 6.13 -30.85
C GLY A 96 20.03 5.07 -31.81
N ILE A 97 18.73 4.81 -31.83
CA ILE A 97 18.11 3.80 -32.68
C ILE A 97 17.68 4.46 -34.00
N PRO A 98 18.21 4.02 -35.14
CA PRO A 98 17.87 4.64 -36.43
C PRO A 98 16.43 4.30 -36.85
N LEU A 99 15.68 5.32 -37.29
CA LEU A 99 14.34 5.19 -37.88
C LEU A 99 14.43 5.20 -39.41
N PRO A 100 13.48 4.54 -40.10
CA PRO A 100 12.26 3.88 -39.62
C PRO A 100 12.47 2.41 -39.21
N SER A 101 13.59 1.80 -39.52
CA SER A 101 13.85 0.36 -39.30
C SER A 101 13.87 -0.05 -37.81
N GLY A 102 14.19 0.89 -36.89
CA GLY A 102 14.33 0.64 -35.46
C GLY A 102 13.02 0.56 -34.67
N LYS A 103 11.82 0.71 -35.28
CA LYS A 103 10.56 0.70 -34.54
C LYS A 103 10.35 -0.61 -33.78
N SER A 104 10.58 -1.75 -34.41
CA SER A 104 10.42 -3.06 -33.77
C SER A 104 11.44 -3.29 -32.65
N THR A 105 12.68 -2.81 -32.81
CA THR A 105 13.71 -2.84 -31.76
C THR A 105 13.31 -1.98 -30.57
N SER A 106 12.79 -0.79 -30.83
CA SER A 106 12.31 0.12 -29.79
C SER A 106 11.14 -0.45 -28.99
N VAL A 107 10.19 -1.15 -29.65
CA VAL A 107 9.08 -1.83 -28.96
C VAL A 107 9.60 -2.95 -28.07
N LYS A 108 10.55 -3.75 -28.55
CA LYS A 108 11.19 -4.80 -27.73
C LYS A 108 11.94 -4.24 -26.53
N GLU A 109 12.62 -3.11 -26.72
CA GLU A 109 13.31 -2.41 -25.61
C GLU A 109 12.34 -1.95 -24.53
N ILE A 110 11.17 -1.40 -24.93
CA ILE A 110 10.10 -1.07 -23.98
C ILE A 110 9.63 -2.33 -23.26
N GLU A 111 9.36 -3.41 -23.97
CA GLU A 111 8.86 -4.67 -23.38
C GLU A 111 9.83 -5.26 -22.37
N MET A 112 11.12 -5.24 -22.65
CA MET A 112 12.15 -5.73 -21.72
C MET A 112 12.28 -4.87 -20.46
N LYS A 113 12.06 -3.55 -20.57
CA LYS A 113 12.19 -2.63 -19.44
C LYS A 113 10.88 -2.41 -18.67
N LEU A 114 9.75 -2.79 -19.25
CA LEU A 114 8.43 -2.56 -18.66
C LEU A 114 8.30 -3.12 -17.23
N PRO A 115 8.71 -4.36 -16.91
CA PRO A 115 8.61 -4.87 -15.54
C PRO A 115 9.35 -4.00 -14.52
N ILE A 116 10.48 -3.41 -14.91
CA ILE A 116 11.26 -2.52 -14.04
C ILE A 116 10.55 -1.18 -13.86
N LEU A 117 10.01 -0.61 -14.95
CA LEU A 117 9.35 0.68 -14.95
C LEU A 117 8.06 0.71 -14.12
N VAL A 118 7.28 -0.38 -14.17
CA VAL A 118 5.99 -0.47 -13.48
C VAL A 118 6.09 -1.10 -12.10
N LYS A 119 7.24 -1.69 -11.73
CA LYS A 119 7.44 -2.43 -10.48
C LYS A 119 6.97 -1.65 -9.27
N ASN A 120 7.53 -0.48 -9.02
CA ASN A 120 7.25 0.27 -7.80
C ASN A 120 5.78 0.76 -7.76
N PRO A 121 5.21 1.36 -8.81
CA PRO A 121 3.79 1.68 -8.85
C PRO A 121 2.89 0.47 -8.60
N LEU A 122 3.21 -0.70 -9.17
CA LEU A 122 2.44 -1.91 -8.96
C LEU A 122 2.53 -2.40 -7.51
N LEU A 123 3.73 -2.39 -6.92
CA LEU A 123 3.96 -2.80 -5.54
C LEU A 123 3.29 -1.88 -4.51
N SER A 124 2.97 -0.64 -4.87
CA SER A 124 2.28 0.30 -3.96
C SER A 124 0.76 0.10 -3.88
N LEU A 125 0.18 -0.79 -4.68
CA LEU A 125 -1.25 -1.09 -4.61
C LEU A 125 -1.63 -1.68 -3.24
N TYR A 126 -2.69 -1.16 -2.65
CA TYR A 126 -3.24 -1.68 -1.40
C TYR A 126 -3.89 -3.05 -1.63
N VAL A 127 -3.46 -4.03 -0.84
CA VAL A 127 -4.05 -5.37 -0.85
C VAL A 127 -5.19 -5.47 0.15
N ASP A 128 -4.98 -4.97 1.34
CA ASP A 128 -5.96 -4.90 2.43
C ASP A 128 -5.72 -3.67 3.33
N ASP A 129 -6.37 -3.66 4.49
CA ASP A 129 -6.30 -2.57 5.47
C ASP A 129 -4.89 -2.28 6.03
N ALA A 130 -3.95 -3.23 5.90
CA ALA A 130 -2.62 -3.13 6.50
C ALA A 130 -1.47 -3.30 5.52
N LYS A 131 -1.68 -4.01 4.40
CA LYS A 131 -0.60 -4.43 3.50
C LYS A 131 -0.76 -3.89 2.09
N THR A 132 0.39 -3.53 1.50
CA THR A 132 0.54 -3.31 0.06
C THR A 132 0.96 -4.60 -0.64
N LEU A 133 0.93 -4.60 -1.96
CA LEU A 133 1.46 -5.72 -2.75
C LEU A 133 2.97 -5.89 -2.53
N GLY A 134 3.68 -4.78 -2.27
CA GLY A 134 5.10 -4.79 -1.92
C GLY A 134 5.38 -5.47 -0.59
N ASP A 135 4.53 -5.28 0.42
CA ASP A 135 4.67 -5.96 1.71
C ASP A 135 4.52 -7.47 1.57
N LEU A 136 3.59 -7.92 0.68
CA LEU A 136 3.43 -9.35 0.39
C LEU A 136 4.62 -9.95 -0.37
N VAL A 137 5.37 -9.14 -1.11
CA VAL A 137 6.62 -9.58 -1.73
C VAL A 137 7.73 -9.66 -0.69
N LEU A 138 7.82 -8.70 0.21
CA LEU A 138 8.83 -8.68 1.27
C LEU A 138 8.64 -9.83 2.28
N ASP A 139 7.40 -10.18 2.62
CA ASP A 139 7.11 -11.30 3.51
C ASP A 139 7.13 -12.68 2.81
N GLY A 140 7.42 -12.71 1.50
CA GLY A 140 7.52 -13.93 0.72
C GLY A 140 6.18 -14.59 0.35
N THR A 141 5.05 -13.95 0.65
CA THR A 141 3.71 -14.44 0.28
C THR A 141 3.52 -14.46 -1.24
N VAL A 142 4.12 -13.49 -1.92
CA VAL A 142 4.11 -13.31 -3.38
C VAL A 142 5.54 -13.19 -3.88
N THR A 143 5.85 -13.82 -5.01
CA THR A 143 7.16 -13.68 -5.65
C THR A 143 7.14 -12.59 -6.73
N LEU A 144 8.24 -11.85 -6.85
CA LEU A 144 8.40 -10.86 -7.93
C LEU A 144 8.25 -11.51 -9.32
N GLU A 145 8.67 -12.75 -9.46
CA GLU A 145 8.54 -13.50 -10.71
C GLU A 145 7.07 -13.70 -11.11
N SER A 146 6.18 -14.00 -10.14
CA SER A 146 4.76 -14.13 -10.40
C SER A 146 4.14 -12.81 -10.88
N LEU A 147 4.54 -11.68 -10.31
CA LEU A 147 4.12 -10.35 -10.73
C LEU A 147 4.68 -9.98 -12.10
N THR A 148 5.96 -10.30 -12.36
CA THR A 148 6.58 -10.07 -13.67
C THR A 148 5.81 -10.78 -14.77
N ARG A 149 5.39 -12.04 -14.56
CA ARG A 149 4.55 -12.77 -15.54
C ARG A 149 3.21 -12.07 -15.80
N ILE A 150 2.59 -11.47 -14.78
CA ILE A 150 1.35 -10.69 -14.96
C ILE A 150 1.64 -9.44 -15.81
N VAL A 151 2.73 -8.75 -15.56
CA VAL A 151 3.16 -7.58 -16.34
C VAL A 151 3.45 -7.96 -17.80
N ASP A 152 4.16 -9.05 -18.03
CA ASP A 152 4.51 -9.52 -19.37
C ASP A 152 3.27 -9.90 -20.19
N ASN A 153 2.23 -10.41 -19.54
CA ASN A 153 0.94 -10.76 -20.14
C ASN A 153 -0.03 -9.56 -20.24
N SER A 154 0.41 -8.35 -19.89
CA SER A 154 -0.43 -7.15 -19.97
C SER A 154 -0.95 -6.90 -21.39
N LYS A 155 -2.16 -6.33 -21.47
CA LYS A 155 -2.72 -5.88 -22.76
C LYS A 155 -1.95 -4.65 -23.24
N LYS A 156 -1.43 -4.72 -24.47
CA LYS A 156 -0.58 -3.68 -25.06
C LYS A 156 -1.33 -2.96 -26.18
N THR A 157 -1.24 -1.63 -26.22
CA THR A 157 -1.70 -0.87 -27.38
C THR A 157 -0.60 -0.83 -28.45
N PRO A 158 -0.96 -0.74 -29.74
CA PRO A 158 0.02 -0.52 -30.79
C PRO A 158 0.86 0.73 -30.50
N ALA A 159 2.17 0.61 -30.69
CA ALA A 159 3.10 1.71 -30.47
C ALA A 159 2.92 2.80 -31.53
N VAL A 160 2.80 4.06 -31.09
CA VAL A 160 2.57 5.24 -31.94
C VAL A 160 3.69 6.24 -31.75
N PHE A 161 4.22 6.78 -32.84
CA PHE A 161 5.16 7.91 -32.80
C PHE A 161 4.41 9.24 -32.66
N THR A 162 4.88 10.06 -31.74
CA THR A 162 4.48 11.46 -31.66
C THR A 162 5.25 12.30 -32.68
N LYS A 163 4.80 13.55 -32.89
CA LYS A 163 5.52 14.52 -33.74
C LYS A 163 6.91 14.86 -33.21
N ASP A 164 7.11 14.71 -31.92
CA ASP A 164 8.37 14.99 -31.21
C ASP A 164 9.33 13.80 -31.16
N GLY A 165 9.08 12.75 -31.96
CA GLY A 165 9.95 11.57 -32.05
C GLY A 165 9.87 10.60 -30.86
N LEU A 166 8.86 10.75 -29.99
CA LEU A 166 8.62 9.80 -28.89
C LEU A 166 7.79 8.63 -29.38
N LEU A 167 8.18 7.43 -29.00
CA LEU A 167 7.39 6.22 -29.18
C LEU A 167 6.54 6.00 -27.93
N LEU A 168 5.20 6.04 -28.09
CA LEU A 168 4.25 5.85 -27.00
C LEU A 168 3.61 4.48 -27.07
N THR A 169 3.51 3.81 -25.93
CA THR A 169 2.73 2.58 -25.74
C THR A 169 1.98 2.65 -24.43
N LYS A 170 0.83 1.97 -24.36
CA LYS A 170 0.08 1.79 -23.14
C LYS A 170 -0.04 0.31 -22.83
N HIS A 171 0.26 -0.03 -21.60
CA HIS A 171 0.17 -1.38 -21.04
C HIS A 171 -0.91 -1.40 -19.98
N THR A 172 -1.82 -2.37 -20.02
CA THR A 172 -2.93 -2.48 -19.09
C THR A 172 -2.97 -3.87 -18.48
N ILE A 173 -2.95 -3.92 -17.15
CA ILE A 173 -3.08 -5.12 -16.32
C ILE A 173 -4.49 -5.13 -15.74
N ASP A 174 -5.16 -6.28 -15.77
CA ASP A 174 -6.40 -6.50 -15.04
C ASP A 174 -6.05 -6.77 -13.57
N LEU A 175 -6.62 -6.02 -12.64
CA LEU A 175 -6.37 -6.23 -11.21
C LEU A 175 -6.88 -7.59 -10.73
N ASN A 176 -7.82 -8.22 -11.44
CA ASN A 176 -8.24 -9.58 -11.14
C ASN A 176 -7.14 -10.61 -11.37
N ASP A 177 -6.19 -10.37 -12.28
CA ASP A 177 -5.05 -11.27 -12.49
C ASP A 177 -4.17 -11.29 -11.23
N ILE A 178 -4.00 -10.12 -10.59
CA ILE A 178 -3.29 -10.01 -9.31
C ILE A 178 -4.11 -10.66 -8.19
N SER A 179 -5.39 -10.29 -8.05
CA SER A 179 -6.28 -10.82 -7.01
C SER A 179 -6.39 -12.34 -7.08
N SER A 180 -6.46 -12.92 -8.29
CA SER A 180 -6.57 -14.36 -8.48
C SER A 180 -5.37 -15.12 -7.92
N SER A 181 -4.16 -14.55 -8.01
CA SER A 181 -2.95 -15.14 -7.46
C SER A 181 -2.92 -15.14 -5.91
N LEU A 182 -3.68 -14.22 -5.29
CA LEU A 182 -3.74 -14.03 -3.85
C LEU A 182 -4.88 -14.82 -3.17
N VAL A 183 -5.84 -15.33 -3.94
CA VAL A 183 -6.96 -16.14 -3.41
C VAL A 183 -6.51 -17.59 -3.28
N LYS A 184 -6.21 -18.02 -2.06
CA LYS A 184 -5.67 -19.36 -1.75
C LYS A 184 -6.66 -20.30 -1.07
N HIS A 185 -7.79 -19.81 -0.56
CA HIS A 185 -8.81 -20.67 0.07
C HIS A 185 -9.57 -21.47 -0.99
N HIS A 186 -10.06 -22.63 -0.57
CA HIS A 186 -10.80 -23.56 -1.45
C HIS A 186 -12.31 -23.57 -1.15
N THR A 187 -12.68 -23.23 0.07
CA THR A 187 -14.09 -23.18 0.52
C THR A 187 -14.35 -21.88 1.25
N PRO A 188 -15.52 -21.24 1.04
CA PRO A 188 -15.88 -20.06 1.77
C PRO A 188 -15.99 -20.32 3.27
N TYR A 189 -15.40 -19.44 4.07
CA TYR A 189 -15.60 -19.44 5.52
C TYR A 189 -17.05 -19.04 5.83
N LYS A 190 -17.73 -19.81 6.69
CA LYS A 190 -19.07 -19.49 7.17
C LYS A 190 -18.98 -18.89 8.55
N LYS A 191 -19.31 -17.60 8.67
CA LYS A 191 -19.42 -16.94 9.96
C LYS A 191 -20.61 -17.50 10.75
N MET A 192 -20.49 -17.57 12.06
CA MET A 192 -21.62 -17.88 12.95
C MET A 192 -22.66 -16.77 12.86
N GLN A 193 -23.93 -17.16 12.90
CA GLN A 193 -25.02 -16.18 12.95
C GLN A 193 -25.02 -15.50 14.32
N PRO A 194 -25.29 -14.18 14.37
CA PRO A 194 -25.46 -13.49 15.64
C PRO A 194 -26.68 -14.02 16.39
N ILE A 195 -26.64 -13.89 17.71
CA ILE A 195 -27.79 -14.26 18.57
C ILE A 195 -28.93 -13.23 18.38
N ASP A 196 -28.56 -11.95 18.26
CA ASP A 196 -29.50 -10.88 18.02
C ASP A 196 -30.05 -10.95 16.59
N GLN A 197 -31.32 -10.73 16.43
CA GLN A 197 -31.99 -10.68 15.12
C GLN A 197 -32.87 -9.43 15.02
N VAL A 198 -32.95 -8.88 13.83
CA VAL A 198 -33.84 -7.75 13.50
C VAL A 198 -34.75 -8.10 12.33
N ALA A 199 -35.88 -7.41 12.25
CA ALA A 199 -36.76 -7.56 11.09
C ALA A 199 -36.04 -7.07 9.84
N SER A 200 -35.94 -7.94 8.83
CA SER A 200 -35.29 -7.65 7.57
C SER A 200 -35.99 -8.38 6.43
N ARG A 201 -35.71 -7.99 5.21
CA ARG A 201 -36.21 -8.65 3.98
C ARG A 201 -35.05 -9.19 3.13
N GLU A 202 -35.39 -9.93 2.11
CA GLU A 202 -34.44 -10.34 1.11
C GLU A 202 -34.06 -9.18 0.19
N TYR A 203 -32.75 -9.08 -0.13
CA TYR A 203 -32.18 -8.10 -1.05
C TYR A 203 -31.50 -8.81 -2.21
N THR A 204 -31.06 -8.07 -3.23
CA THR A 204 -30.34 -8.61 -4.39
C THR A 204 -28.85 -8.41 -4.31
N GLY A 205 -28.38 -7.56 -3.42
CA GLY A 205 -26.96 -7.23 -3.17
C GLY A 205 -26.84 -6.26 -2.01
N ILE A 206 -25.63 -5.79 -1.78
CA ILE A 206 -25.30 -4.84 -0.71
C ILE A 206 -24.50 -3.70 -1.32
N VAL A 207 -24.92 -2.47 -1.06
CA VAL A 207 -24.23 -1.24 -1.46
C VAL A 207 -23.80 -0.51 -0.20
N LEU A 208 -22.50 -0.28 -0.07
CA LEU A 208 -21.89 0.48 1.02
C LEU A 208 -21.52 1.86 0.48
N ASP A 209 -22.21 2.90 0.92
CA ASP A 209 -21.87 4.27 0.58
C ASP A 209 -20.81 4.79 1.57
N ALA A 210 -19.57 4.87 1.10
CA ALA A 210 -18.39 5.27 1.84
C ALA A 210 -17.73 6.53 1.25
N ARG A 211 -18.52 7.35 0.57
CA ARG A 211 -18.05 8.62 -0.02
C ARG A 211 -17.89 9.70 1.04
N GLY A 212 -17.02 10.65 0.74
CA GLY A 212 -16.68 11.77 1.62
C GLY A 212 -15.71 11.39 2.73
N SER A 213 -15.46 12.37 3.59
CA SER A 213 -14.59 12.20 4.77
C SER A 213 -15.36 11.52 5.90
N LEU A 214 -14.78 10.49 6.49
CA LEU A 214 -15.36 9.68 7.56
C LEU A 214 -14.45 9.67 8.77
N PRO A 215 -15.00 9.62 10.00
CA PRO A 215 -14.19 9.40 11.20
C PRO A 215 -13.39 8.10 11.09
N VAL A 216 -12.12 8.12 11.49
CA VAL A 216 -11.31 6.92 11.57
C VAL A 216 -11.62 6.20 12.88
N HIS A 217 -11.90 4.89 12.79
CA HIS A 217 -12.20 4.10 13.97
C HIS A 217 -10.97 3.98 14.87
N GLY A 218 -11.13 4.35 16.14
CA GLY A 218 -10.05 4.33 17.13
C GLY A 218 -9.13 5.55 17.10
N GLU A 219 -9.38 6.53 16.22
CA GLU A 219 -8.56 7.73 16.10
C GLU A 219 -9.41 9.00 16.12
N PHE A 220 -8.80 10.16 16.43
CA PHE A 220 -9.48 11.46 16.47
C PHE A 220 -9.24 12.27 15.19
N ILE A 221 -9.25 11.59 14.06
CA ILE A 221 -9.06 12.19 12.73
C ILE A 221 -10.16 11.71 11.78
N GLU A 222 -10.31 12.41 10.69
CA GLU A 222 -11.15 11.99 9.57
C GLU A 222 -10.27 11.58 8.39
N SER A 223 -10.77 10.67 7.57
CA SER A 223 -10.11 10.22 6.35
C SER A 223 -11.16 9.76 5.34
N GLU A 224 -10.78 9.75 4.08
CA GLU A 224 -11.53 9.09 3.02
C GLU A 224 -11.26 7.58 3.04
N VAL A 225 -12.17 6.80 2.44
CA VAL A 225 -11.95 5.36 2.22
C VAL A 225 -11.18 5.17 0.93
N TYR A 226 -10.07 4.45 0.99
CA TYR A 226 -9.26 4.12 -0.17
C TYR A 226 -9.58 2.70 -0.67
N PRO A 227 -9.64 2.50 -1.99
CA PRO A 227 -9.88 1.17 -2.55
C PRO A 227 -8.66 0.26 -2.39
N CYS A 228 -8.92 -1.03 -2.16
CA CYS A 228 -7.92 -2.08 -2.12
C CYS A 228 -8.43 -3.36 -2.77
N LEU A 229 -7.57 -4.36 -2.95
CA LEU A 229 -7.96 -5.63 -3.58
C LEU A 229 -8.93 -6.44 -2.71
N PHE A 230 -8.76 -6.41 -1.39
CA PHE A 230 -9.54 -7.22 -0.45
C PHE A 230 -9.96 -6.42 0.78
N PRO A 231 -10.88 -5.46 0.62
CA PRO A 231 -11.43 -4.73 1.77
C PRO A 231 -12.19 -5.68 2.69
N LYS A 232 -12.13 -5.40 3.98
CA LYS A 232 -12.99 -6.02 4.98
C LYS A 232 -14.10 -5.05 5.35
N VAL A 233 -15.20 -5.57 5.87
CA VAL A 233 -16.29 -4.76 6.41
C VAL A 233 -16.47 -5.14 7.88
N TRP A 234 -16.47 -4.12 8.74
CA TRP A 234 -16.55 -4.26 10.19
C TRP A 234 -17.82 -3.61 10.72
N THR A 235 -18.26 -4.04 11.89
CA THR A 235 -19.24 -3.30 12.70
C THR A 235 -18.54 -2.26 13.57
N GLU A 236 -19.31 -1.34 14.17
CA GLU A 236 -18.77 -0.37 15.13
C GLU A 236 -18.14 -1.04 16.37
N ASP A 237 -18.56 -2.26 16.70
CA ASP A 237 -17.98 -3.10 17.76
C ASP A 237 -16.79 -3.94 17.29
N MET A 238 -16.27 -3.65 16.09
CA MET A 238 -15.16 -4.38 15.44
C MET A 238 -15.45 -5.87 15.18
N GLU A 239 -16.70 -6.22 15.00
CA GLU A 239 -17.07 -7.55 14.57
C GLU A 239 -16.94 -7.66 13.04
N LEU A 240 -16.15 -8.62 12.55
CA LEU A 240 -15.91 -8.81 11.12
C LEU A 240 -17.19 -9.32 10.43
N LEU A 241 -17.73 -8.55 9.46
CA LEU A 241 -18.86 -8.96 8.64
C LEU A 241 -18.43 -9.63 7.35
N TYR A 242 -17.43 -9.10 6.67
CA TYR A 242 -17.07 -9.49 5.32
C TYR A 242 -15.57 -9.47 5.10
N GLU A 243 -15.04 -10.50 4.46
CA GLU A 243 -13.66 -10.60 4.02
C GLU A 243 -13.48 -11.56 2.84
N ARG A 244 -12.28 -11.60 2.28
CA ARG A 244 -11.90 -12.44 1.14
C ARG A 244 -12.26 -13.92 1.31
N ASN A 245 -11.98 -14.51 2.47
CA ASN A 245 -12.19 -15.95 2.69
C ASN A 245 -13.67 -16.35 2.82
N MET A 246 -14.57 -15.38 2.94
CA MET A 246 -16.02 -15.62 2.94
C MET A 246 -16.62 -15.71 1.55
N VAL A 247 -15.90 -15.26 0.51
CA VAL A 247 -16.37 -15.28 -0.88
C VAL A 247 -16.01 -16.60 -1.56
N GLN A 248 -16.86 -17.05 -2.47
CA GLN A 248 -16.57 -18.21 -3.31
C GLN A 248 -15.26 -17.98 -4.09
N PRO A 249 -14.30 -18.91 -4.04
CA PRO A 249 -12.98 -18.73 -4.65
C PRO A 249 -13.01 -18.34 -6.11
N GLU A 250 -13.91 -18.96 -6.90
CA GLU A 250 -14.08 -18.67 -8.33
C GLU A 250 -14.57 -17.26 -8.57
N THR A 251 -15.49 -16.77 -7.73
CA THR A 251 -15.98 -15.38 -7.78
C THR A 251 -14.85 -14.42 -7.40
N ALA A 252 -14.17 -14.68 -6.29
CA ALA A 252 -13.07 -13.86 -5.81
C ALA A 252 -11.92 -13.73 -6.83
N LYS A 253 -11.60 -14.83 -7.54
CA LYS A 253 -10.59 -14.85 -8.59
C LYS A 253 -11.03 -14.14 -9.87
N LYS A 254 -12.29 -14.32 -10.27
CA LYS A 254 -12.77 -13.84 -11.57
C LYS A 254 -13.19 -12.38 -11.56
N THR A 255 -13.82 -11.92 -10.49
CA THR A 255 -14.47 -10.60 -10.42
C THR A 255 -14.10 -9.79 -9.19
N GLY A 256 -13.15 -10.27 -8.39
CA GLY A 256 -12.82 -9.69 -7.09
C GLY A 256 -13.94 -9.90 -6.06
N ILE A 257 -13.69 -9.51 -4.83
CA ILE A 257 -14.66 -9.66 -3.75
C ILE A 257 -15.69 -8.52 -3.71
N VAL A 258 -15.31 -7.32 -4.16
CA VAL A 258 -16.19 -6.15 -4.26
C VAL A 258 -16.12 -5.54 -5.67
N LYS A 259 -17.09 -4.71 -6.01
CA LYS A 259 -17.01 -3.76 -7.12
C LYS A 259 -17.01 -2.35 -6.57
N TYR A 260 -16.14 -1.51 -7.07
CA TYR A 260 -16.12 -0.08 -6.74
C TYR A 260 -16.88 0.73 -7.79
N SER A 261 -17.57 1.79 -7.36
CA SER A 261 -18.24 2.75 -8.24
C SER A 261 -18.29 4.13 -7.57
N SER A 262 -18.38 5.18 -8.36
CA SER A 262 -18.71 6.54 -7.90
C SER A 262 -20.12 6.99 -8.32
N SER A 263 -20.83 6.12 -9.02
CA SER A 263 -22.13 6.44 -9.61
C SER A 263 -23.26 6.33 -8.58
N ASP A 264 -24.20 7.27 -8.64
CA ASP A 264 -25.46 7.20 -7.90
C ASP A 264 -26.50 6.31 -8.59
N PHE A 265 -26.25 5.93 -9.83
CA PHE A 265 -27.18 5.14 -10.63
C PHE A 265 -26.90 3.65 -10.46
N ILE A 266 -27.90 2.92 -9.99
CA ILE A 266 -27.80 1.48 -9.74
C ILE A 266 -27.49 0.68 -11.02
N GLU A 267 -27.93 1.17 -12.16
CA GLU A 267 -27.75 0.57 -13.48
C GLU A 267 -26.27 0.37 -13.84
N ASP A 268 -25.37 1.20 -13.30
CA ASP A 268 -23.94 1.11 -13.57
C ASP A 268 -23.29 -0.09 -12.84
N TYR A 269 -23.98 -0.65 -11.85
CA TYR A 269 -23.49 -1.78 -11.06
C TYR A 269 -24.56 -2.84 -10.72
N ASP A 270 -25.73 -2.80 -11.38
CA ASP A 270 -26.82 -3.77 -11.15
C ASP A 270 -26.39 -5.22 -11.45
N GLY A 271 -25.49 -5.43 -12.39
CA GLY A 271 -24.87 -6.73 -12.65
C GLY A 271 -24.17 -7.31 -11.40
N ARG A 272 -23.72 -6.45 -10.47
CA ARG A 272 -23.09 -6.87 -9.20
C ARG A 272 -24.12 -6.90 -8.06
N ALA A 273 -24.80 -5.79 -7.81
CA ALA A 273 -25.69 -5.61 -6.66
C ALA A 273 -27.13 -6.06 -6.94
N GLY A 274 -27.51 -6.27 -8.18
CA GLY A 274 -28.90 -6.47 -8.58
C GLY A 274 -29.69 -5.18 -8.52
N LYS A 275 -31.01 -5.27 -8.71
CA LYS A 275 -31.88 -4.09 -8.87
C LYS A 275 -32.48 -3.57 -7.55
N ASP A 276 -32.40 -4.34 -6.48
CA ASP A 276 -32.96 -4.00 -5.17
C ASP A 276 -31.96 -4.36 -4.05
N PRO A 277 -30.80 -3.68 -3.99
CA PRO A 277 -29.81 -3.93 -2.96
C PRO A 277 -30.17 -3.25 -1.63
N LEU A 278 -29.57 -3.76 -0.54
CA LEU A 278 -29.52 -3.07 0.73
C LEU A 278 -28.50 -1.92 0.64
N TRP A 279 -28.96 -0.70 0.84
CA TRP A 279 -28.11 0.49 0.91
C TRP A 279 -27.73 0.75 2.36
N ILE A 280 -26.42 0.91 2.59
CA ILE A 280 -25.84 1.15 3.90
C ILE A 280 -24.91 2.36 3.81
N THR A 281 -25.13 3.35 4.66
CA THR A 281 -24.19 4.45 4.83
C THR A 281 -23.09 4.03 5.79
N VAL A 282 -21.85 4.05 5.34
CA VAL A 282 -20.68 3.76 6.14
C VAL A 282 -20.51 4.82 7.23
N LYS A 283 -20.19 4.40 8.44
CA LYS A 283 -20.07 5.27 9.61
C LYS A 283 -18.67 5.73 9.89
N LYS A 284 -17.69 4.85 9.67
CA LYS A 284 -16.27 5.08 9.94
C LYS A 284 -15.43 4.33 8.92
N VAL A 285 -14.17 4.68 8.85
CA VAL A 285 -13.15 3.93 8.13
C VAL A 285 -12.16 3.32 9.11
N TYR A 286 -11.60 2.14 8.79
CA TYR A 286 -10.63 1.44 9.61
C TYR A 286 -9.41 0.99 8.81
N GLY A 287 -8.30 0.74 9.52
CA GLY A 287 -7.05 0.18 9.01
C GLY A 287 -6.00 1.23 8.68
N ILE A 288 -4.76 0.80 8.59
CA ILE A 288 -3.60 1.65 8.26
C ILE A 288 -3.79 2.28 6.88
N ASN A 289 -4.22 1.47 5.91
CA ASN A 289 -4.46 1.90 4.53
C ASN A 289 -5.83 2.57 4.34
N ARG A 290 -6.63 2.74 5.41
CA ARG A 290 -7.98 3.33 5.36
C ARG A 290 -8.90 2.67 4.31
N CYS A 291 -8.83 1.33 4.20
CA CYS A 291 -9.55 0.59 3.16
C CYS A 291 -10.84 -0.06 3.65
N ASP A 292 -11.01 -0.22 4.96
CA ASP A 292 -12.08 -1.02 5.53
C ASP A 292 -13.27 -0.17 6.00
N PRO A 293 -14.45 -0.29 5.37
CA PRO A 293 -15.66 0.36 5.84
C PRO A 293 -16.16 -0.23 7.18
N VAL A 294 -16.60 0.66 8.07
CA VAL A 294 -17.26 0.29 9.34
C VAL A 294 -18.72 0.71 9.27
N ILE A 295 -19.63 -0.24 9.50
CA ILE A 295 -21.09 -0.05 9.43
C ILE A 295 -21.73 -0.17 10.80
N SER A 296 -22.98 0.30 10.92
CA SER A 296 -23.74 0.17 12.16
C SER A 296 -24.06 -1.29 12.47
N LYS A 297 -24.20 -1.61 13.76
CA LYS A 297 -24.67 -2.94 14.21
C LYS A 297 -26.05 -3.28 13.66
N GLU A 298 -26.93 -2.28 13.54
CA GLU A 298 -28.27 -2.48 12.98
C GLU A 298 -28.21 -2.95 11.51
N ASP A 299 -27.38 -2.31 10.68
CA ASP A 299 -27.22 -2.68 9.28
C ASP A 299 -26.56 -4.06 9.12
N TYR A 300 -25.59 -4.38 10.00
CA TYR A 300 -25.04 -5.73 10.09
C TYR A 300 -26.14 -6.77 10.37
N LEU A 301 -27.00 -6.52 11.37
CA LEU A 301 -28.09 -7.43 11.71
C LEU A 301 -29.13 -7.54 10.59
N LYS A 302 -29.42 -6.50 9.80
CA LYS A 302 -30.27 -6.59 8.60
C LYS A 302 -29.75 -7.60 7.58
N ILE A 303 -28.42 -7.73 7.47
CA ILE A 303 -27.80 -8.75 6.60
C ILE A 303 -27.85 -10.12 7.27
N ALA A 304 -27.39 -10.20 8.52
CA ALA A 304 -27.15 -11.46 9.21
C ALA A 304 -28.44 -12.19 9.62
N SER A 305 -29.56 -11.48 9.83
CA SER A 305 -30.85 -12.06 10.19
C SER A 305 -31.55 -12.82 9.06
N VAL A 306 -31.10 -12.67 7.81
CA VAL A 306 -31.70 -13.34 6.64
C VAL A 306 -30.63 -14.16 5.93
N GLU A 307 -30.78 -15.48 5.90
CA GLU A 307 -29.78 -16.37 5.32
C GLU A 307 -29.47 -16.06 3.84
N LYS A 308 -30.48 -15.67 3.06
CA LYS A 308 -30.28 -15.26 1.66
C LYS A 308 -29.41 -14.00 1.52
N ASN A 309 -29.47 -13.10 2.48
CA ASN A 309 -28.60 -11.91 2.47
C ASN A 309 -27.15 -12.31 2.83
N VAL A 310 -26.95 -13.27 3.72
CA VAL A 310 -25.62 -13.84 4.01
C VAL A 310 -25.05 -14.54 2.76
N GLU A 311 -25.88 -15.20 1.98
CA GLU A 311 -25.47 -15.83 0.71
C GLU A 311 -25.01 -14.79 -0.34
N LEU A 312 -25.49 -13.54 -0.27
CA LEU A 312 -25.00 -12.46 -1.15
C LEU A 312 -23.52 -12.15 -0.89
N LEU A 313 -23.10 -12.19 0.38
CA LEU A 313 -21.69 -12.01 0.76
C LEU A 313 -20.83 -13.11 0.13
N LYS A 314 -21.24 -14.38 0.22
CA LYS A 314 -20.50 -15.50 -0.40
C LYS A 314 -20.41 -15.36 -1.92
N LYS A 315 -21.42 -14.79 -2.55
CA LYS A 315 -21.45 -14.53 -4.00
C LYS A 315 -20.73 -13.25 -4.38
N GLY A 316 -20.13 -12.54 -3.40
CA GLY A 316 -19.47 -11.27 -3.63
C GLY A 316 -20.40 -10.17 -4.17
N LYS A 317 -21.70 -10.21 -3.86
CA LYS A 317 -22.71 -9.24 -4.31
C LYS A 317 -22.60 -7.93 -3.51
N VAL A 318 -21.40 -7.40 -3.40
CA VAL A 318 -21.05 -6.19 -2.64
C VAL A 318 -20.49 -5.14 -3.58
N VAL A 319 -20.99 -3.91 -3.43
CA VAL A 319 -20.51 -2.70 -4.09
C VAL A 319 -20.12 -1.70 -3.03
N ILE A 320 -18.99 -1.04 -3.20
CA ILE A 320 -18.53 0.07 -2.36
C ILE A 320 -18.51 1.33 -3.22
N LEU A 321 -19.25 2.35 -2.79
CA LEU A 321 -19.26 3.66 -3.44
C LEU A 321 -18.19 4.53 -2.80
N LEU A 322 -17.30 5.07 -3.63
CA LEU A 322 -16.23 5.98 -3.25
C LEU A 322 -16.26 7.20 -4.17
N ASP A 323 -15.59 8.26 -3.78
CA ASP A 323 -15.42 9.41 -4.64
C ASP A 323 -14.51 9.08 -5.83
N LYS A 324 -14.69 9.79 -6.93
CA LYS A 324 -14.02 9.48 -8.19
C LYS A 324 -12.50 9.59 -8.09
N GLU A 325 -12.03 10.53 -7.28
CA GLU A 325 -10.61 10.81 -7.06
C GLU A 325 -9.87 9.62 -6.45
N GLN A 326 -10.53 8.84 -5.56
CA GLN A 326 -9.98 7.62 -4.99
C GLN A 326 -9.98 6.47 -6.00
N LEU A 327 -10.98 6.45 -6.89
CA LEU A 327 -11.15 5.36 -7.85
C LEU A 327 -10.26 5.48 -9.08
N GLU A 328 -9.95 6.69 -9.51
CA GLU A 328 -9.18 6.96 -10.72
C GLU A 328 -8.06 7.97 -10.41
N HIS A 329 -6.85 7.48 -10.24
CA HIS A 329 -5.72 8.35 -9.93
C HIS A 329 -4.41 7.86 -10.53
N LYS A 330 -3.47 8.81 -10.67
CA LYS A 330 -2.09 8.51 -10.99
C LYS A 330 -1.41 7.90 -9.76
N VAL A 331 -0.77 6.75 -9.95
CA VAL A 331 0.00 6.12 -8.89
C VAL A 331 1.33 6.85 -8.77
N SER A 332 1.52 7.54 -7.66
CA SER A 332 2.80 8.14 -7.27
C SER A 332 3.46 7.25 -6.23
N VAL A 333 4.69 6.87 -6.49
CA VAL A 333 5.49 6.10 -5.53
C VAL A 333 6.50 7.03 -4.90
N PRO A 334 6.68 7.00 -3.58
CA PRO A 334 7.79 7.68 -2.94
C PRO A 334 9.10 7.23 -3.57
N GLN A 335 9.90 8.16 -4.07
CA GLN A 335 11.18 7.84 -4.67
C GLN A 335 12.25 7.94 -3.58
N LYS A 336 12.98 6.85 -3.35
CA LYS A 336 14.11 6.81 -2.41
C LYS A 336 15.34 7.39 -3.09
N ASP A 337 15.49 8.69 -2.96
CA ASP A 337 16.63 9.44 -3.51
C ASP A 337 17.83 9.47 -2.56
N LYS A 338 18.87 10.20 -2.96
CA LYS A 338 20.05 10.40 -2.12
C LYS A 338 19.70 11.03 -0.76
N ASN A 339 18.77 11.99 -0.72
CA ASN A 339 18.37 12.67 0.51
C ASN A 339 17.65 11.69 1.46
N TYR A 340 16.81 10.80 0.90
CA TYR A 340 16.19 9.71 1.66
C TYR A 340 17.25 8.85 2.36
N TYR A 341 18.26 8.37 1.62
CA TYR A 341 19.29 7.53 2.21
C TYR A 341 20.19 8.28 3.20
N ILE A 342 20.45 9.56 2.98
CA ILE A 342 21.15 10.40 3.97
C ILE A 342 20.32 10.48 5.25
N ALA A 343 19.01 10.75 5.16
CA ALA A 343 18.12 10.79 6.32
C ALA A 343 18.07 9.45 7.04
N TYR A 344 17.93 8.34 6.30
CA TYR A 344 17.95 6.99 6.86
C TYR A 344 19.24 6.71 7.65
N HIS A 345 20.41 7.00 7.05
CA HIS A 345 21.69 6.80 7.73
C HIS A 345 21.87 7.70 8.94
N GLN A 346 21.39 8.95 8.89
CA GLN A 346 21.45 9.85 10.04
C GLN A 346 20.61 9.35 11.22
N ILE A 347 19.39 8.85 10.95
CA ILE A 347 18.52 8.26 11.98
C ILE A 347 19.19 7.01 12.56
N LYS A 348 19.65 6.10 11.69
CA LYS A 348 20.31 4.85 12.10
C LYS A 348 21.55 5.10 12.96
N LYS A 349 22.39 6.04 12.55
CA LYS A 349 23.57 6.46 13.31
C LYS A 349 23.20 7.01 14.67
N TYR A 350 22.21 7.91 14.72
CA TYR A 350 21.74 8.51 15.95
C TYR A 350 21.24 7.46 16.96
N PHE A 351 20.45 6.47 16.49
CA PHE A 351 19.94 5.40 17.34
C PHE A 351 21.07 4.51 17.86
N PHE A 352 22.04 4.19 17.01
CA PHE A 352 23.19 3.38 17.39
C PHE A 352 24.07 4.08 18.43
N GLU A 353 24.39 5.37 18.24
CA GLU A 353 25.21 6.15 19.16
C GLU A 353 24.54 6.38 20.52
N ARG A 354 23.25 6.61 20.52
CA ARG A 354 22.47 6.87 21.74
C ARG A 354 21.98 5.61 22.43
N LYS A 355 22.14 4.44 21.80
CA LYS A 355 21.67 3.14 22.31
C LYS A 355 20.23 3.21 22.81
N ILE A 356 19.33 3.78 22.00
CA ILE A 356 17.93 3.93 22.37
C ILE A 356 17.32 2.53 22.50
N PRO A 357 16.81 2.13 23.67
CA PRO A 357 16.29 0.78 23.89
C PRO A 357 14.93 0.59 23.21
N ASP A 358 14.63 -0.65 22.85
CA ASP A 358 13.33 -1.10 22.33
C ASP A 358 12.84 -0.26 21.14
N VAL A 359 13.74 0.07 20.21
CA VAL A 359 13.45 0.79 18.98
C VAL A 359 14.05 0.05 17.80
N ASP A 360 13.19 -0.34 16.86
CA ASP A 360 13.58 -0.95 15.59
C ASP A 360 13.46 0.06 14.46
N LEU A 361 14.44 0.05 13.56
CA LEU A 361 14.48 0.88 12.37
C LEU A 361 14.47 -0.02 11.13
N ASN A 362 13.41 0.04 10.37
CA ASN A 362 13.25 -0.74 9.15
C ASN A 362 13.03 0.16 7.93
N GLU A 363 13.50 -0.29 6.80
CA GLU A 363 13.18 0.29 5.52
C GLU A 363 11.97 -0.44 4.93
N VAL A 364 10.90 0.32 4.64
CA VAL A 364 9.68 -0.20 4.02
C VAL A 364 9.48 0.43 2.65
N LEU A 365 8.53 -0.08 1.86
CA LEU A 365 8.30 0.44 0.51
C LEU A 365 7.99 1.94 0.52
N THR A 366 7.18 2.38 1.46
CA THR A 366 6.70 3.76 1.57
C THR A 366 7.67 4.71 2.28
N GLY A 367 8.73 4.20 2.93
CA GLY A 367 9.69 5.04 3.62
C GLY A 367 10.46 4.35 4.73
N ILE A 368 10.69 5.07 5.81
CA ILE A 368 11.40 4.62 7.00
C ILE A 368 10.38 4.34 8.10
N GLN A 369 10.35 3.11 8.59
CA GLN A 369 9.52 2.70 9.70
C GLN A 369 10.36 2.65 10.98
N ILE A 370 9.90 3.36 12.01
CA ILE A 370 10.48 3.32 13.34
C ILE A 370 9.45 2.70 14.29
N THR A 371 9.77 1.53 14.80
CA THR A 371 8.90 0.81 15.74
C THR A 371 9.42 0.95 17.15
N MET A 372 8.60 1.48 18.05
CA MET A 372 8.88 1.54 19.48
C MET A 372 8.15 0.39 20.17
N GLN A 373 8.90 -0.50 20.80
CA GLN A 373 8.34 -1.59 21.59
C GLN A 373 8.23 -1.20 23.06
N ASN A 374 7.31 -1.86 23.78
CA ASN A 374 7.17 -1.71 25.26
C ASN A 374 6.92 -0.26 25.72
N LEU A 375 6.17 0.54 24.95
CA LEU A 375 5.77 1.88 25.38
C LEU A 375 4.73 1.77 26.51
N ARG A 376 4.98 2.47 27.63
CA ARG A 376 4.14 2.35 28.84
C ARG A 376 3.32 3.60 29.06
N PHE A 377 2.06 3.40 29.38
CA PHE A 377 1.11 4.44 29.72
C PHE A 377 0.73 4.36 31.21
N ILE A 378 0.17 5.45 31.72
CA ILE A 378 -0.47 5.45 33.03
C ILE A 378 -1.73 4.57 32.93
N ALA A 379 -1.98 3.75 33.93
CA ALA A 379 -3.15 2.86 33.92
C ALA A 379 -4.45 3.66 33.71
N ASP A 380 -5.29 3.17 32.82
CA ASP A 380 -6.57 3.79 32.41
C ASP A 380 -6.43 5.22 31.86
N SER A 381 -5.27 5.56 31.25
CA SER A 381 -4.98 6.89 30.71
C SER A 381 -4.23 6.79 29.39
N TYR A 382 -4.41 7.78 28.53
CA TYR A 382 -3.60 8.00 27.32
C TYR A 382 -2.25 8.67 27.62
N GLU A 383 -1.98 9.01 28.88
CA GLU A 383 -0.74 9.68 29.25
C GLU A 383 0.41 8.69 29.37
N LEU A 384 1.54 9.04 28.78
CA LEU A 384 2.77 8.28 28.87
C LEU A 384 3.37 8.36 30.27
N LEU A 385 3.93 7.26 30.74
CA LEU A 385 4.75 7.29 31.95
C LEU A 385 5.90 8.28 31.78
N PRO A 386 6.24 9.06 32.81
CA PRO A 386 7.31 10.10 32.75
C PRO A 386 8.65 9.56 32.22
N GLN A 387 8.96 8.31 32.48
CA GLN A 387 10.18 7.62 32.02
C GLN A 387 10.24 7.35 30.50
N GLU A 388 9.10 7.34 29.80
CA GLU A 388 9.02 7.14 28.35
C GLU A 388 9.27 8.45 27.57
N LYS A 389 8.99 9.60 28.18
CA LYS A 389 9.13 10.92 27.54
C LYS A 389 10.54 11.20 26.99
N PRO A 390 11.64 10.88 27.71
CA PRO A 390 13.00 11.08 27.19
C PRO A 390 13.29 10.24 25.94
N ARG A 391 12.77 8.99 25.87
CA ARG A 391 12.94 8.10 24.72
C ARG A 391 12.26 8.66 23.47
N ILE A 392 11.01 9.11 23.61
CA ILE A 392 10.27 9.75 22.53
C ILE A 392 10.94 11.06 22.09
N ALA A 393 11.41 11.86 23.05
CA ALA A 393 12.12 13.12 22.74
C ALA A 393 13.41 12.87 21.92
N GLN A 394 14.14 11.80 22.20
CA GLN A 394 15.32 11.42 21.41
C GLN A 394 14.97 11.02 19.99
N ILE A 395 13.88 10.27 19.80
CA ILE A 395 13.38 9.90 18.46
C ILE A 395 12.95 11.15 17.70
N ALA A 396 12.17 12.04 18.34
CA ALA A 396 11.75 13.30 17.75
C ALA A 396 12.93 14.19 17.35
N GLU A 397 13.98 14.24 18.18
CA GLU A 397 15.22 14.96 17.86
C GLU A 397 15.94 14.36 16.65
N SER A 398 16.02 13.02 16.55
CA SER A 398 16.62 12.34 15.39
C SER A 398 15.87 12.64 14.10
N LEU A 399 14.53 12.56 14.16
CA LEU A 399 13.67 12.89 13.02
C LEU A 399 13.85 14.34 12.59
N LYS A 400 13.79 15.29 13.53
CA LYS A 400 13.97 16.71 13.24
C LYS A 400 15.31 17.01 12.56
N LYS A 401 16.39 16.34 12.97
CA LYS A 401 17.71 16.50 12.34
C LYS A 401 17.77 15.89 10.95
N ALA A 402 17.24 14.68 10.79
CA ALA A 402 17.28 13.95 9.52
C ALA A 402 16.37 14.58 8.46
N THR A 403 15.26 15.18 8.86
CA THR A 403 14.27 15.78 7.94
C THR A 403 14.52 17.27 7.68
N ALA A 404 15.56 17.87 8.25
CA ALA A 404 15.84 19.31 8.11
C ALA A 404 16.14 19.76 6.66
N SER A 405 16.50 18.83 5.77
CA SER A 405 16.90 19.11 4.38
C SER A 405 15.85 18.78 3.33
N GLY A 406 14.62 18.41 3.72
CA GLY A 406 13.59 18.00 2.76
C GLY A 406 12.18 18.09 3.31
N GLU A 407 11.20 17.93 2.43
CA GLU A 407 9.79 17.79 2.80
C GLU A 407 9.49 16.33 3.12
N TYR A 408 9.06 16.06 4.34
CA TYR A 408 8.73 14.73 4.83
C TYR A 408 7.39 14.75 5.54
N THR A 409 6.58 13.73 5.29
CA THR A 409 5.36 13.48 6.05
C THR A 409 5.67 12.44 7.13
N ILE A 410 5.24 12.69 8.37
CA ILE A 410 5.37 11.75 9.48
C ILE A 410 3.99 11.23 9.83
N LEU A 411 3.81 9.91 9.71
CA LEU A 411 2.63 9.21 10.20
C LEU A 411 2.97 8.59 11.55
N ILE A 412 2.14 8.82 12.56
CA ILE A 412 2.28 8.25 13.91
C ILE A 412 1.10 7.31 14.14
N GLU A 413 1.40 6.06 14.42
CA GLU A 413 0.41 5.02 14.67
C GLU A 413 0.64 4.42 16.05
N GLY A 414 -0.45 4.20 16.78
CA GLY A 414 -0.43 3.52 18.08
C GLY A 414 -1.24 2.23 17.98
N HIS A 415 -0.66 1.12 18.42
CA HIS A 415 -1.33 -0.18 18.51
C HIS A 415 -1.42 -0.59 19.97
N THR A 416 -2.62 -0.91 20.42
CA THR A 416 -2.84 -1.55 21.72
C THR A 416 -2.84 -3.06 21.52
N ALA A 417 -2.24 -3.79 22.46
CA ALA A 417 -2.45 -5.23 22.52
C ALA A 417 -3.88 -5.48 23.04
N ASP A 418 -4.65 -6.27 22.31
CA ASP A 418 -5.94 -6.80 22.76
C ASP A 418 -5.78 -7.81 23.92
#